data_2bf7204fa963a3bd6109013c5c320919
#
_entry.id   2bf7204fa963a3bd6109013c5c320919
#
_cell.length_a   1.000
_cell.length_b   1.000
_cell.length_c   1.000
_cell.angle_alpha   90.00
_cell.angle_beta   90.00
_cell.angle_gamma   90.00
#
_symmetry.space_group_name_H-M   'P 1'
#
loop_
_entity.id
_entity.type
_entity.pdbx_description
1 polymer ?
#
loop_
_entity_poly.entity_id
_entity_poly.type
_entity_poly.pdbx_seq_one_letter_code
_entity_poly.pdbx_strand_id
1 'polypeptide(L)'
;LIDKGIDAGNMNYILKIGIALAISCVISLVFGALSGKFAASASAGFAKNLRKDMFYNVQNFSFSNIDKFSASSIVTRLTTDITNVQNAYQMIVRIAVRGPIMIIFSLIMAFGINHKLSLVFLLAIPVLGGGLYFIMTHAHPIFERVFKIYDKT
;
A
#
# COMPACT_ATOMS: atom_id res chain seq x y z
N LEU A 1 4.86 24.18 -20.06
CA LEU A 1 5.87 23.80 -21.04
C LEU A 1 5.32 24.00 -22.45
N ILE A 2 4.10 23.53 -22.74
CA ILE A 2 3.48 23.61 -24.07
C ILE A 2 3.27 25.07 -24.46
N ASP A 3 2.42 25.82 -23.75
CA ASP A 3 2.01 27.19 -24.11
C ASP A 3 3.17 28.21 -24.15
N LYS A 4 4.13 28.12 -23.23
CA LYS A 4 5.24 29.09 -23.09
C LYS A 4 6.59 28.63 -23.65
N GLY A 5 6.68 27.34 -23.95
CA GLY A 5 7.90 26.74 -24.49
C GLY A 5 7.76 26.43 -25.98
N ILE A 6 6.86 25.52 -26.33
CA ILE A 6 6.71 24.99 -27.67
C ILE A 6 6.01 26.02 -28.57
N ASP A 7 4.87 26.56 -28.16
CA ASP A 7 4.09 27.53 -28.96
C ASP A 7 4.80 28.88 -29.09
N ALA A 8 5.59 29.29 -28.06
CA ALA A 8 6.40 30.48 -28.12
C ALA A 8 7.79 30.30 -28.76
N GLY A 9 8.16 29.06 -29.14
CA GLY A 9 9.46 28.77 -29.79
C GLY A 9 10.69 29.04 -28.89
N ASN A 10 10.51 29.11 -27.55
CA ASN A 10 11.56 29.50 -26.65
C ASN A 10 12.37 28.30 -26.14
N MET A 11 13.45 27.98 -26.89
CA MET A 11 14.31 26.82 -26.61
C MET A 11 14.95 26.87 -25.21
N ASN A 12 15.34 28.06 -24.72
CA ASN A 12 15.91 28.22 -23.38
C ASN A 12 14.91 27.86 -22.26
N TYR A 13 13.63 28.18 -22.46
CA TYR A 13 12.58 27.84 -21.50
C TYR A 13 12.31 26.33 -21.50
N ILE A 14 12.27 25.70 -22.66
CA ILE A 14 12.12 24.24 -22.81
C ILE A 14 13.25 23.51 -22.10
N LEU A 15 14.49 23.96 -22.30
CA LEU A 15 15.66 23.35 -21.70
C LEU A 15 15.64 23.46 -20.16
N LYS A 16 15.32 24.64 -19.62
CA LYS A 16 15.22 24.86 -18.16
C LYS A 16 14.15 23.94 -17.51
N ILE A 17 12.97 23.86 -18.12
CA ILE A 17 11.91 23.01 -17.57
C ILE A 17 12.23 21.53 -17.77
N GLY A 18 12.84 21.15 -18.88
CA GLY A 18 13.32 19.79 -19.13
C GLY A 18 14.30 19.32 -18.05
N ILE A 19 15.28 20.16 -17.70
CA ILE A 19 16.23 19.88 -16.62
C ILE A 19 15.52 19.78 -15.29
N ALA A 20 14.57 20.67 -14.97
CA ALA A 20 13.81 20.65 -13.74
C ALA A 20 12.98 19.36 -13.62
N LEU A 21 12.37 18.90 -14.70
CA LEU A 21 11.64 17.62 -14.75
C LEU A 21 12.58 16.43 -14.55
N ALA A 22 13.76 16.43 -15.17
CA ALA A 22 14.74 15.37 -15.00
C ALA A 22 15.21 15.28 -13.55
N ILE A 23 15.50 16.41 -12.92
CA ILE A 23 15.88 16.47 -11.49
C ILE A 23 14.75 15.95 -10.63
N SER A 24 13.49 16.36 -10.89
CA SER A 24 12.32 15.88 -10.15
C SER A 24 12.13 14.35 -10.28
N CYS A 25 12.39 13.79 -11.46
CA CYS A 25 12.37 12.34 -11.65
C CYS A 25 13.41 11.61 -10.80
N VAL A 26 14.65 12.12 -10.76
CA VAL A 26 15.73 11.54 -9.95
C VAL A 26 15.38 11.61 -8.46
N ILE A 27 14.89 12.76 -7.99
CA ILE A 27 14.43 12.94 -6.61
C ILE A 27 13.33 11.94 -6.26
N SER A 28 12.32 11.81 -7.12
CA SER A 28 11.21 10.86 -6.92
C SER A 28 11.69 9.41 -6.86
N LEU A 29 12.68 9.05 -7.69
CA LEU A 29 13.27 7.71 -7.70
C LEU A 29 13.99 7.42 -6.38
N VAL A 30 14.77 8.37 -5.88
CA VAL A 30 15.50 8.24 -4.60
C VAL A 30 14.52 8.09 -3.44
N PHE A 31 13.51 8.95 -3.35
CA PHE A 31 12.49 8.84 -2.29
C PHE A 31 11.66 7.56 -2.39
N GLY A 32 11.36 7.10 -3.61
CA GLY A 32 10.69 5.82 -3.85
C GLY A 32 11.50 4.63 -3.35
N ALA A 33 12.80 4.62 -3.65
CA ALA A 33 13.73 3.57 -3.19
C ALA A 33 13.89 3.58 -1.66
N LEU A 34 14.05 4.75 -1.04
CA LEU A 34 14.12 4.89 0.41
C LEU A 34 12.83 4.42 1.09
N SER A 35 11.68 4.82 0.58
CA SER A 35 10.38 4.37 1.08
C SER A 35 10.25 2.84 1.04
N GLY A 36 10.67 2.22 -0.07
CA GLY A 36 10.69 0.76 -0.21
C GLY A 36 11.60 0.09 0.82
N LYS A 37 12.81 0.63 1.02
CA LYS A 37 13.77 0.12 2.00
C LYS A 37 13.23 0.19 3.44
N PHE A 38 12.66 1.33 3.83
CA PHE A 38 12.10 1.49 5.17
C PHE A 38 10.88 0.60 5.40
N ALA A 39 9.99 0.47 4.42
CA ALA A 39 8.84 -0.44 4.51
C ALA A 39 9.28 -1.90 4.64
N ALA A 40 10.30 -2.32 3.89
CA ALA A 40 10.87 -3.66 3.99
C ALA A 40 11.52 -3.91 5.35
N SER A 41 12.29 -2.95 5.87
CA SER A 41 12.91 -3.05 7.18
C SER A 41 11.89 -3.13 8.31
N ALA A 42 10.83 -2.31 8.26
CA ALA A 42 9.75 -2.34 9.23
C ALA A 42 8.99 -3.68 9.22
N SER A 43 8.68 -4.20 8.02
CA SER A 43 7.99 -5.49 7.89
C SER A 43 8.85 -6.67 8.37
N ALA A 44 10.15 -6.64 8.12
CA ALA A 44 11.08 -7.65 8.63
C ALA A 44 11.19 -7.61 10.15
N GLY A 45 11.24 -6.41 10.75
CA GLY A 45 11.21 -6.23 12.21
C GLY A 45 9.91 -6.75 12.83
N PHE A 46 8.78 -6.46 12.21
CA PHE A 46 7.49 -6.98 12.63
C PHE A 46 7.45 -8.52 12.58
N ALA A 47 7.86 -9.12 11.45
CA ALA A 47 7.89 -10.57 11.30
C ALA A 47 8.85 -11.26 12.29
N LYS A 48 9.99 -10.63 12.59
CA LYS A 48 10.94 -11.12 13.61
C LYS A 48 10.28 -11.20 14.99
N ASN A 49 9.60 -10.14 15.40
CA ASN A 49 8.92 -10.11 16.69
C ASN A 49 7.77 -11.10 16.73
N LEU A 50 6.97 -11.18 15.67
CA LEU A 50 5.87 -12.15 15.56
C LEU A 50 6.37 -13.59 15.65
N ARG A 51 7.46 -13.94 14.97
CA ARG A 51 8.08 -15.27 15.07
C ARG A 51 8.55 -15.56 16.49
N LYS A 52 9.17 -14.59 17.15
CA LYS A 52 9.64 -14.72 18.52
C LYS A 52 8.47 -15.02 19.47
N ASP A 53 7.41 -14.23 19.39
CA ASP A 53 6.25 -14.37 20.27
C ASP A 53 5.52 -15.69 20.01
N MET A 54 5.34 -16.07 18.76
CA MET A 54 4.76 -17.37 18.41
C MET A 54 5.61 -18.53 18.92
N PHE A 55 6.94 -18.45 18.79
CA PHE A 55 7.85 -19.49 19.26
C PHE A 55 7.78 -19.63 20.78
N TYR A 56 7.76 -18.53 21.53
CA TYR A 56 7.57 -18.56 22.98
C TYR A 56 6.23 -19.21 23.37
N ASN A 57 5.16 -18.86 22.68
CA ASN A 57 3.86 -19.47 22.94
C ASN A 57 3.85 -20.97 22.67
N VAL A 58 4.48 -21.42 21.58
CA VAL A 58 4.59 -22.85 21.25
C VAL A 58 5.41 -23.63 22.30
N GLN A 59 6.48 -23.02 22.84
CA GLN A 59 7.27 -23.63 23.92
C GLN A 59 6.49 -23.83 25.22
N ASN A 60 5.52 -22.94 25.48
CA ASN A 60 4.66 -23.02 26.66
C ASN A 60 3.44 -23.94 26.47
N PHE A 61 3.28 -24.58 25.30
CA PHE A 61 2.21 -25.52 25.07
C PHE A 61 2.44 -26.79 25.90
N SER A 62 1.39 -27.21 26.60
CA SER A 62 1.35 -28.52 27.25
C SER A 62 1.36 -29.63 26.18
N PHE A 63 1.88 -30.82 26.54
CA PHE A 63 1.88 -31.99 25.66
C PHE A 63 0.50 -32.29 25.06
N SER A 64 -0.57 -32.12 25.85
CA SER A 64 -1.96 -32.27 25.38
C SER A 64 -2.36 -31.27 24.27
N ASN A 65 -1.71 -30.13 24.14
CA ASN A 65 -1.97 -29.15 23.09
C ASN A 65 -1.15 -29.43 21.83
N ILE A 66 0.04 -30.01 21.98
CA ILE A 66 0.90 -30.39 20.85
C ILE A 66 0.25 -31.53 20.04
N ASP A 67 -0.43 -32.47 20.70
CA ASP A 67 -1.14 -33.57 20.06
C ASP A 67 -2.33 -33.09 19.18
N LYS A 68 -2.89 -31.91 19.48
CA LYS A 68 -3.97 -31.31 18.67
C LYS A 68 -3.46 -30.64 17.38
N PHE A 69 -2.22 -30.20 17.37
CA PHE A 69 -1.60 -29.54 16.24
C PHE A 69 -0.45 -30.41 15.73
N SER A 70 -0.51 -30.84 14.48
CA SER A 70 0.62 -31.56 13.89
C SER A 70 1.87 -30.66 13.87
N ALA A 71 3.04 -31.22 14.13
CA ALA A 71 4.31 -30.49 14.09
C ALA A 71 4.52 -29.78 12.74
N SER A 72 4.10 -30.38 11.63
CA SER A 72 4.13 -29.79 10.29
C SER A 72 3.28 -28.53 10.19
N SER A 73 2.09 -28.52 10.81
CA SER A 73 1.22 -27.32 10.83
C SER A 73 1.85 -26.16 11.59
N ILE A 74 2.50 -26.43 12.73
CA ILE A 74 3.20 -25.42 13.54
C ILE A 74 4.36 -24.82 12.72
N VAL A 75 5.16 -25.65 12.04
CA VAL A 75 6.26 -25.19 11.19
C VAL A 75 5.75 -24.35 10.04
N THR A 76 4.67 -24.74 9.37
CA THR A 76 4.07 -23.96 8.27
C THR A 76 3.60 -22.60 8.75
N ARG A 77 2.96 -22.51 9.93
CA ARG A 77 2.54 -21.24 10.51
C ARG A 77 3.72 -20.32 10.87
N LEU A 78 4.78 -20.88 11.44
CA LEU A 78 5.99 -20.13 11.82
C LEU A 78 6.82 -19.66 10.61
N THR A 79 6.66 -20.30 9.45
CA THR A 79 7.42 -20.01 8.24
C THR A 79 6.55 -19.31 7.20
N THR A 80 5.63 -20.01 6.59
CA THR A 80 4.86 -19.53 5.43
C THR A 80 3.83 -18.49 5.83
N ASP A 81 3.06 -18.73 6.88
CA ASP A 81 2.00 -17.79 7.27
C ASP A 81 2.58 -16.47 7.75
N ILE A 82 3.65 -16.50 8.55
CA ILE A 82 4.32 -15.26 8.97
C ILE A 82 4.91 -14.51 7.77
N THR A 83 5.44 -15.22 6.77
CA THR A 83 5.95 -14.57 5.56
C THR A 83 4.83 -13.91 4.77
N ASN A 84 3.66 -14.53 4.67
CA ASN A 84 2.47 -13.95 4.04
C ASN A 84 1.99 -12.71 4.79
N VAL A 85 1.94 -12.77 6.12
CA VAL A 85 1.58 -11.63 6.99
C VAL A 85 2.61 -10.51 6.85
N GLN A 86 3.91 -10.83 6.78
CA GLN A 86 4.98 -9.86 6.55
C GLN A 86 4.78 -9.11 5.22
N ASN A 87 4.50 -9.85 4.15
CA ASN A 87 4.26 -9.25 2.83
C ASN A 87 3.01 -8.36 2.81
N ALA A 88 1.92 -8.81 3.44
CA ALA A 88 0.70 -8.03 3.60
C ALA A 88 0.96 -6.74 4.40
N TYR A 89 1.67 -6.84 5.52
CA TYR A 89 2.05 -5.68 6.34
C TYR A 89 2.89 -4.68 5.54
N GLN A 90 3.90 -5.15 4.80
CA GLN A 90 4.73 -4.30 3.95
C GLN A 90 3.90 -3.55 2.89
N MET A 91 2.94 -4.24 2.28
CA MET A 91 2.04 -3.65 1.29
C MET A 91 1.12 -2.60 1.91
N ILE A 92 0.51 -2.91 3.06
CA ILE A 92 -0.37 -1.99 3.80
C ILE A 92 0.38 -0.72 4.20
N VAL A 93 1.58 -0.84 4.80
CA VAL A 93 2.38 0.32 5.22
C VAL A 93 2.73 1.21 4.02
N ARG A 94 3.11 0.60 2.88
CA ARG A 94 3.43 1.35 1.66
C ARG A 94 2.22 2.11 1.11
N ILE A 95 1.06 1.47 1.07
CA ILE A 95 -0.17 2.07 0.55
C ILE A 95 -0.71 3.13 1.53
N ALA A 96 -0.73 2.84 2.83
CA ALA A 96 -1.23 3.74 3.86
C ALA A 96 -0.45 5.05 3.97
N VAL A 97 0.86 5.02 3.67
CA VAL A 97 1.69 6.24 3.66
C VAL A 97 1.56 6.97 2.32
N ARG A 98 1.65 6.25 1.20
CA ARG A 98 1.64 6.86 -0.13
C ARG A 98 0.27 7.43 -0.51
N GLY A 99 -0.83 6.74 -0.18
CA GLY A 99 -2.18 7.12 -0.56
C GLY A 99 -2.58 8.51 -0.08
N PRO A 100 -2.57 8.79 1.24
CA PRO A 100 -2.94 10.10 1.77
C PRO A 100 -2.04 11.23 1.26
N ILE A 101 -0.74 10.99 1.15
CA ILE A 101 0.22 11.98 0.65
C ILE A 101 -0.11 12.36 -0.80
N MET A 102 -0.38 11.38 -1.67
CA MET A 102 -0.75 11.65 -3.06
C MET A 102 -2.07 12.42 -3.17
N ILE A 103 -3.06 12.12 -2.35
CA ILE A 103 -4.34 12.84 -2.33
C ILE A 103 -4.12 14.30 -1.94
N ILE A 104 -3.36 14.55 -0.85
CA ILE A 104 -3.09 15.91 -0.36
C ILE A 104 -2.35 16.72 -1.42
N PHE A 105 -1.26 16.19 -1.99
CA PHE A 105 -0.49 16.89 -3.01
C PHE A 105 -1.30 17.14 -4.29
N SER A 106 -2.10 16.17 -4.72
CA SER A 106 -2.98 16.32 -5.89
C SER A 106 -4.01 17.43 -5.67
N LEU A 107 -4.61 17.52 -4.48
CA LEU A 107 -5.55 18.58 -4.13
C LEU A 107 -4.87 19.95 -4.13
N ILE A 108 -3.69 20.08 -3.50
CA ILE A 108 -2.94 21.34 -3.47
C ILE A 108 -2.62 21.81 -4.90
N MET A 109 -2.15 20.91 -5.75
CA MET A 109 -1.84 21.24 -7.14
C MET A 109 -3.10 21.61 -7.93
N ALA A 110 -4.20 20.90 -7.75
CA ALA A 110 -5.47 21.20 -8.40
C ALA A 110 -6.00 22.58 -8.00
N PHE A 111 -5.94 22.94 -6.71
CA PHE A 111 -6.31 24.27 -6.24
C PHE A 111 -5.42 25.38 -6.81
N GLY A 112 -4.13 25.11 -7.05
CA GLY A 112 -3.20 26.05 -7.71
C GLY A 112 -3.49 26.31 -9.17
N ILE A 113 -4.14 25.36 -9.88
CA ILE A 113 -4.46 25.49 -11.31
C ILE A 113 -5.82 26.16 -11.49
N ASN A 114 -6.87 25.65 -10.88
CA ASN A 114 -8.22 26.20 -11.01
C ASN A 114 -9.12 25.82 -9.83
N HIS A 115 -9.55 26.81 -9.05
CA HIS A 115 -10.39 26.65 -7.87
C HIS A 115 -11.74 25.97 -8.15
N LYS A 116 -12.37 26.28 -9.31
CA LYS A 116 -13.67 25.71 -9.68
C LYS A 116 -13.58 24.23 -10.03
N LEU A 117 -12.52 23.85 -10.76
CA LEU A 117 -12.28 22.43 -11.12
C LEU A 117 -11.86 21.60 -9.92
N SER A 118 -11.09 22.19 -8.99
CA SER A 118 -10.67 21.50 -7.76
C SER A 118 -11.85 21.09 -6.87
N LEU A 119 -12.92 21.88 -6.86
CA LEU A 119 -14.13 21.59 -6.10
C LEU A 119 -14.83 20.35 -6.62
N VAL A 120 -14.79 20.11 -7.92
CA VAL A 120 -15.32 18.88 -8.54
C VAL A 120 -14.51 17.64 -8.08
N PHE A 121 -13.18 17.76 -8.04
CA PHE A 121 -12.31 16.68 -7.53
C PHE A 121 -12.55 16.40 -6.04
N LEU A 122 -12.73 17.46 -5.23
CA LEU A 122 -13.04 17.31 -3.81
C LEU A 122 -14.37 16.57 -3.59
N LEU A 123 -15.35 16.78 -4.45
CA LEU A 123 -16.65 16.11 -4.39
C LEU A 123 -16.59 14.67 -4.93
N ALA A 124 -15.68 14.40 -5.87
CA ALA A 124 -15.48 13.06 -6.42
C ALA A 124 -14.88 12.08 -5.39
N ILE A 125 -14.03 12.56 -4.47
CA ILE A 125 -13.37 11.71 -3.45
C ILE A 125 -14.39 10.99 -2.55
N PRO A 126 -15.36 11.68 -1.89
CA PRO A 126 -16.36 11.01 -1.06
C PRO A 126 -17.33 10.12 -1.87
N VAL A 127 -17.61 10.47 -3.11
CA VAL A 127 -18.47 9.64 -4.00
C VAL A 127 -17.76 8.34 -4.33
N LEU A 128 -16.49 8.39 -4.71
CA LEU A 128 -15.68 7.19 -4.98
C LEU A 128 -15.45 6.37 -3.70
N GLY A 129 -15.16 7.03 -2.58
CA GLY A 129 -15.00 6.36 -1.29
C GLY A 129 -16.28 5.67 -0.83
N GLY A 130 -17.42 6.32 -0.98
CA GLY A 130 -18.75 5.74 -0.69
C GLY A 130 -19.09 4.57 -1.63
N GLY A 131 -18.79 4.70 -2.91
CA GLY A 131 -18.94 3.61 -3.88
C GLY A 131 -18.09 2.38 -3.55
N LEU A 132 -16.81 2.59 -3.19
CA LEU A 132 -15.92 1.52 -2.75
C LEU A 132 -16.39 0.88 -1.44
N TYR A 133 -16.84 1.69 -0.48
CA TYR A 133 -17.41 1.19 0.77
C TYR A 133 -18.66 0.34 0.52
N PHE A 134 -19.54 0.78 -0.37
CA PHE A 134 -20.74 0.05 -0.76
C PHE A 134 -20.39 -1.29 -1.44
N ILE A 135 -19.44 -1.29 -2.36
CA ILE A 135 -18.96 -2.52 -3.02
C ILE A 135 -18.36 -3.47 -1.97
N MET A 136 -17.53 -2.96 -1.06
CA MET A 136 -16.86 -3.76 -0.04
C MET A 136 -17.86 -4.44 0.90
N THR A 137 -18.91 -3.72 1.33
CA THR A 137 -19.96 -4.29 2.20
C THR A 137 -20.84 -5.31 1.48
N HIS A 138 -21.08 -5.14 0.18
CA HIS A 138 -21.89 -6.09 -0.60
C HIS A 138 -21.08 -7.27 -1.16
N ALA A 139 -19.79 -7.10 -1.43
CA ALA A 139 -18.93 -8.17 -1.93
C ALA A 139 -18.52 -9.16 -0.82
N HIS A 140 -18.37 -8.69 0.42
CA HIS A 140 -17.94 -9.53 1.56
C HIS A 140 -18.79 -10.81 1.73
N PRO A 141 -20.13 -10.76 1.74
CA PRO A 141 -20.95 -11.97 1.89
C PRO A 141 -20.88 -12.92 0.69
N ILE A 142 -20.51 -12.43 -0.48
CA ILE A 142 -20.33 -13.25 -1.69
C ILE A 142 -19.05 -14.06 -1.58
N PHE A 143 -17.95 -13.45 -1.10
CA PHE A 143 -16.68 -14.15 -0.86
C PHE A 143 -16.82 -15.24 0.21
N GLU A 144 -17.54 -15.00 1.31
CA GLU A 144 -17.79 -16.03 2.33
C GLU A 144 -18.59 -17.23 1.78
N ARG A 145 -19.51 -17.00 0.84
CA ARG A 145 -20.26 -18.10 0.20
C ARG A 145 -19.37 -18.92 -0.73
N VAL A 146 -18.49 -18.28 -1.47
CA VAL A 146 -17.55 -18.95 -2.37
C VAL A 146 -16.57 -19.81 -1.55
N PHE A 147 -16.01 -19.31 -0.45
CA PHE A 147 -15.13 -20.06 0.43
C PHE A 147 -15.83 -21.28 1.06
N LYS A 148 -17.09 -21.15 1.48
CA LYS A 148 -17.88 -22.27 2.03
C LYS A 148 -18.18 -23.37 0.99
N ILE A 149 -18.17 -23.05 -0.29
CA ILE A 149 -18.37 -24.04 -1.37
C ILE A 149 -17.06 -24.78 -1.65
N TYR A 150 -15.92 -24.09 -1.57
CA TYR A 150 -14.59 -24.72 -1.75
C TYR A 150 -14.19 -25.66 -0.60
N ASP A 151 -14.67 -25.41 0.61
CA ASP A 151 -14.42 -26.28 1.77
C ASP A 151 -15.27 -27.57 1.78
N LYS A 152 -16.23 -27.70 0.84
CA LYS A 152 -17.12 -28.89 0.74
C LYS A 152 -16.74 -29.86 -0.37
N THR A 153 -15.68 -29.56 -1.15
CA THR A 153 -15.19 -30.44 -2.22
C THR A 153 -13.83 -31.00 -1.89
#